data_23093d784eba1f72146870404f0a21b7
#
_entry.id   23093d784eba1f72146870404f0a21b7
#
_cell.length_a   1.000
_cell.length_b   1.000
_cell.length_c   1.000
_cell.angle_alpha   90.00
_cell.angle_beta   90.00
_cell.angle_gamma   90.00
#
_symmetry.space_group_name_H-M   'P 1'
#
loop_
_entity.id
_entity.type
_entity.pdbx_description
1 polymer ?
#
loop_
_entity_poly.entity_id
_entity_poly.type
_entity_poly.pdbx_seq_one_letter_code
_entity_poly.pdbx_strand_id
1 'polypeptide(L)'
;MAYLEWLRRRWWILAVAALLGAGAGLLVSQVQTRTYVSTTSLLVRQVGPDANPGTKVNLDTEAQVVRSLVVAERAEALLKSGTSTEDLVRSLSVTVPPNSQVLQIVYEAESPQAAQAGSHAFAQAYLDLRLATATRSVENETTALRQQIAETNKQLAAVAGKIAGTPANSVERARAEADRNVLTNQLASLNSRLSPLLSTALDPGEIISDAALPRKPSSPNTTLNLASGIGAGLLFGIVVALVLDRLDTRVRRGRDVSDRLGLPMLLELPARPADLTILPAAHAVSRELGRLRNVLLSTLPEPRPGKGRLLLLTDTSPGPAAGFVVGNLAAAYARTGAQVAVVTTKPDSPLGAMLGNPKPRHTLADVLRHDVSALTALTPAPSLSQLRVLLPGALDTEVELPVATMLEVLGQLAARFDHVLIETAQPTAAVEAQALARHVDGVILVIEGGQTRSSEITTAMHQFEQVDAPVLGSVLAPRLPAPAPGAPAARREGPPSPRPRPAPNGRPQSGAPNIETTMILPRPAAGTREAGPASAPRPTAPTAGSAPTGHVTAPVAGKPTNQPKAGGVYRSVRDTDGREPGRYSMSRDAFEDRE
;
A
#
# COMPACT_ATOMS: atom_id res chain seq x y z
N MET A 1 -7.98 17.71 -7.92
CA MET A 1 -8.79 17.57 -6.68
C MET A 1 -9.43 16.19 -6.51
N ALA A 2 -9.88 15.53 -7.59
CA ALA A 2 -10.52 14.20 -7.52
C ALA A 2 -9.66 13.08 -6.90
N TYR A 3 -8.35 13.08 -7.15
CA TYR A 3 -7.42 12.07 -6.61
C TYR A 3 -7.21 12.13 -5.09
N LEU A 4 -7.25 13.34 -4.49
CA LEU A 4 -7.11 13.49 -3.04
C LEU A 4 -8.36 12.98 -2.28
N GLU A 5 -9.54 13.20 -2.82
CA GLU A 5 -10.80 12.71 -2.22
C GLU A 5 -10.88 11.17 -2.28
N TRP A 6 -10.43 10.59 -3.40
CA TRP A 6 -10.31 9.16 -3.57
C TRP A 6 -9.34 8.55 -2.53
N LEU A 7 -8.14 9.13 -2.38
CA LEU A 7 -7.13 8.69 -1.43
C LEU A 7 -7.63 8.77 0.02
N ARG A 8 -8.30 9.87 0.39
CA ARG A 8 -8.88 10.07 1.73
C ARG A 8 -9.95 9.04 2.07
N ARG A 9 -10.65 8.52 1.06
CA ARG A 9 -11.71 7.54 1.26
C ARG A 9 -11.19 6.11 1.44
N ARG A 10 -10.09 5.77 0.77
CA ARG A 10 -9.56 4.40 0.72
C ARG A 10 -8.21 4.24 1.40
N TRP A 11 -7.76 5.24 2.17
CA TRP A 11 -6.47 5.24 2.85
C TRP A 11 -6.27 4.00 3.74
N TRP A 12 -7.35 3.50 4.33
CA TRP A 12 -7.31 2.32 5.18
C TRP A 12 -6.91 1.05 4.41
N ILE A 13 -7.26 0.95 3.09
CA ILE A 13 -6.84 -0.16 2.22
C ILE A 13 -5.33 -0.10 2.05
N LEU A 14 -4.78 1.09 1.81
CA LEU A 14 -3.34 1.31 1.70
C LEU A 14 -2.63 1.00 3.01
N ALA A 15 -3.20 1.41 4.14
CA ALA A 15 -2.65 1.12 5.47
C ALA A 15 -2.63 -0.39 5.76
N VAL A 16 -3.72 -1.11 5.47
CA VAL A 16 -3.80 -2.57 5.64
C VAL A 16 -2.82 -3.27 4.71
N ALA A 17 -2.76 -2.87 3.44
CA ALA A 17 -1.85 -3.45 2.46
C ALA A 17 -0.38 -3.21 2.83
N ALA A 18 -0.03 -2.03 3.33
CA ALA A 18 1.31 -1.72 3.84
C ALA A 18 1.67 -2.57 5.07
N LEU A 19 0.73 -2.76 6.00
CA LEU A 19 0.92 -3.63 7.17
C LEU A 19 1.11 -5.10 6.79
N LEU A 20 0.31 -5.60 5.85
CA LEU A 20 0.45 -6.96 5.33
C LEU A 20 1.78 -7.14 4.60
N GLY A 21 2.19 -6.15 3.80
CA GLY A 21 3.49 -6.13 3.14
C GLY A 21 4.66 -6.10 4.12
N ALA A 22 4.56 -5.28 5.18
CA ALA A 22 5.55 -5.26 6.26
C ALA A 22 5.65 -6.61 6.97
N GLY A 23 4.51 -7.22 7.29
CA GLY A 23 4.44 -8.56 7.90
C GLY A 23 5.08 -9.62 7.01
N ALA A 24 4.79 -9.62 5.71
CA ALA A 24 5.41 -10.53 4.74
C ALA A 24 6.93 -10.32 4.64
N GLY A 25 7.41 -9.07 4.61
CA GLY A 25 8.85 -8.75 4.60
C GLY A 25 9.57 -9.24 5.86
N LEU A 26 8.93 -9.13 7.02
CA LEU A 26 9.47 -9.67 8.28
C LEU A 26 9.49 -11.20 8.28
N LEU A 27 8.43 -11.85 7.79
CA LEU A 27 8.36 -13.31 7.68
C LEU A 27 9.46 -13.84 6.76
N VAL A 28 9.66 -13.22 5.58
CA VAL A 28 10.77 -13.57 4.68
C VAL A 28 12.11 -13.45 5.40
N SER A 29 12.31 -12.37 6.17
CA SER A 29 13.53 -12.17 6.94
C SER A 29 13.74 -13.20 8.06
N GLN A 30 12.68 -13.82 8.59
CA GLN A 30 12.79 -14.87 9.61
C GLN A 30 13.05 -16.26 9.02
N VAL A 31 12.50 -16.54 7.83
CA VAL A 31 12.67 -17.84 7.17
C VAL A 31 14.04 -17.93 6.46
N GLN A 32 14.60 -16.81 6.03
CA GLN A 32 15.88 -16.77 5.33
C GLN A 32 17.03 -17.12 6.30
N THR A 33 17.94 -18.03 5.88
CA THR A 33 19.11 -18.42 6.66
C THR A 33 20.02 -17.23 6.94
N ARG A 34 20.52 -17.15 8.17
CA ARG A 34 21.44 -16.08 8.56
C ARG A 34 22.82 -16.39 8.03
N THR A 35 23.43 -15.45 7.31
CA THR A 35 24.81 -15.54 6.88
C THR A 35 25.66 -14.46 7.55
N TYR A 36 26.87 -14.83 7.89
CA TYR A 36 27.86 -13.97 8.51
C TYR A 36 29.04 -13.83 7.57
N VAL A 37 29.63 -12.67 7.52
CA VAL A 37 30.76 -12.35 6.66
C VAL A 37 31.92 -11.92 7.51
N SER A 38 33.10 -12.52 7.27
CA SER A 38 34.36 -12.08 7.86
C SER A 38 35.38 -11.81 6.78
N THR A 39 36.29 -10.86 7.03
CA THR A 39 37.27 -10.39 6.06
C THR A 39 38.65 -10.40 6.68
N THR A 40 39.59 -11.04 5.98
CA THR A 40 41.06 -10.99 6.27
C THR A 40 41.74 -10.15 5.20
N SER A 41 42.60 -9.24 5.61
CA SER A 41 43.37 -8.39 4.69
C SER A 41 44.85 -8.81 4.70
N LEU A 42 45.37 -9.09 3.50
CA LEU A 42 46.73 -9.54 3.27
C LEU A 42 47.55 -8.49 2.52
N LEU A 43 48.76 -8.24 2.96
CA LEU A 43 49.77 -7.56 2.16
C LEU A 43 50.54 -8.62 1.37
N VAL A 44 50.46 -8.53 0.02
CA VAL A 44 51.11 -9.48 -0.86
C VAL A 44 52.44 -8.88 -1.32
N ARG A 45 53.55 -9.60 -1.08
CA ARG A 45 54.88 -9.19 -1.52
C ARG A 45 55.37 -10.11 -2.62
N GLN A 46 56.25 -9.61 -3.49
CA GLN A 46 56.88 -10.47 -4.50
C GLN A 46 57.82 -11.46 -3.84
N VAL A 47 57.74 -12.73 -4.16
CA VAL A 47 58.54 -13.81 -3.60
C VAL A 47 59.18 -14.60 -4.71
N GLY A 48 60.46 -14.92 -4.56
CA GLY A 48 61.20 -15.78 -5.51
C GLY A 48 62.58 -15.26 -5.87
N PRO A 49 63.32 -15.98 -6.74
CA PRO A 49 64.66 -15.62 -7.13
C PRO A 49 64.79 -14.25 -7.81
N ASP A 50 63.72 -13.86 -8.53
CA ASP A 50 63.66 -12.61 -9.29
C ASP A 50 62.91 -11.49 -8.53
N ALA A 51 62.66 -11.66 -7.23
CA ALA A 51 61.97 -10.68 -6.42
C ALA A 51 62.74 -9.36 -6.34
N ASN A 52 62.19 -8.33 -7.01
CA ASN A 52 62.74 -6.97 -6.94
C ASN A 52 61.83 -6.12 -6.05
N PRO A 53 62.39 -5.46 -5.00
CA PRO A 53 61.60 -4.67 -4.07
C PRO A 53 60.70 -3.60 -4.69
N GLY A 54 60.93 -3.19 -5.92
CA GLY A 54 60.13 -2.19 -6.64
C GLY A 54 59.03 -2.73 -7.55
N THR A 55 58.94 -4.05 -7.75
CA THR A 55 57.98 -4.63 -8.68
C THR A 55 56.63 -4.86 -7.99
N LYS A 56 55.57 -4.32 -8.59
CA LYS A 56 54.20 -4.54 -8.11
C LYS A 56 53.69 -5.92 -8.49
N VAL A 57 53.12 -6.63 -7.51
CA VAL A 57 52.44 -7.90 -7.74
C VAL A 57 51.11 -7.64 -8.48
N ASN A 58 50.76 -8.46 -9.46
CA ASN A 58 49.46 -8.40 -10.08
C ASN A 58 48.43 -9.06 -9.13
N LEU A 59 47.70 -8.24 -8.37
CA LEU A 59 46.74 -8.73 -7.38
C LEU A 59 45.51 -9.39 -7.99
N ASP A 60 45.13 -9.07 -9.24
CA ASP A 60 44.01 -9.73 -9.90
C ASP A 60 44.37 -11.21 -10.21
N THR A 61 45.62 -11.47 -10.56
CA THR A 61 46.11 -12.85 -10.73
C THR A 61 46.16 -13.58 -9.40
N GLU A 62 46.65 -12.91 -8.34
CA GLU A 62 46.71 -13.49 -7.02
C GLU A 62 45.32 -13.76 -6.41
N ALA A 63 44.33 -12.91 -6.69
CA ALA A 63 42.95 -13.14 -6.30
C ALA A 63 42.36 -14.41 -6.95
N GLN A 64 42.79 -14.73 -8.18
CA GLN A 64 42.41 -15.97 -8.83
C GLN A 64 43.10 -17.19 -8.21
N VAL A 65 44.36 -17.05 -7.79
CA VAL A 65 45.06 -18.10 -7.08
C VAL A 65 44.38 -18.42 -5.75
N VAL A 66 43.95 -17.41 -4.98
CA VAL A 66 43.19 -17.62 -3.73
C VAL A 66 41.93 -18.42 -3.96
N ARG A 67 41.23 -18.17 -5.10
CA ARG A 67 40.01 -18.90 -5.48
C ARG A 67 40.25 -20.29 -6.07
N SER A 68 41.49 -20.69 -6.21
CA SER A 68 41.82 -22.00 -6.79
C SER A 68 41.45 -23.15 -5.86
N LEU A 69 41.11 -24.29 -6.43
CA LEU A 69 40.83 -25.52 -5.68
C LEU A 69 42.04 -25.95 -4.81
N VAL A 70 43.27 -25.69 -5.25
CA VAL A 70 44.48 -26.02 -4.49
C VAL A 70 44.55 -25.26 -3.16
N VAL A 71 44.17 -23.98 -3.16
CA VAL A 71 44.07 -23.20 -1.93
C VAL A 71 42.90 -23.68 -1.07
N ALA A 72 41.77 -23.99 -1.70
CA ALA A 72 40.59 -24.50 -0.99
C ALA A 72 40.85 -25.85 -0.30
N GLU A 73 41.59 -26.78 -0.95
CA GLU A 73 42.00 -28.04 -0.33
C GLU A 73 42.85 -27.81 0.91
N ARG A 74 43.78 -26.86 0.83
CA ARG A 74 44.63 -26.50 1.99
C ARG A 74 43.86 -25.82 3.08
N ALA A 75 42.93 -24.95 2.71
CA ALA A 75 42.06 -24.29 3.66
C ALA A 75 41.17 -25.32 4.38
N GLU A 76 40.61 -26.32 3.65
CA GLU A 76 39.84 -27.40 4.26
C GLU A 76 40.68 -28.24 5.22
N ALA A 77 41.94 -28.52 4.87
CA ALA A 77 42.86 -29.22 5.78
C ALA A 77 43.08 -28.48 7.10
N LEU A 78 43.03 -27.14 7.09
CA LEU A 78 43.10 -26.30 8.28
C LEU A 78 41.79 -26.24 9.02
N LEU A 79 40.65 -26.10 8.28
CA LEU A 79 39.32 -25.98 8.85
C LEU A 79 38.76 -27.29 9.39
N LYS A 80 39.06 -28.40 8.73
CA LYS A 80 38.52 -29.74 9.04
C LYS A 80 37.02 -29.75 9.12
N SER A 81 36.37 -28.98 8.22
CA SER A 81 34.93 -28.77 8.23
C SER A 81 34.14 -29.92 7.61
N GLY A 82 34.80 -30.74 6.75
CA GLY A 82 34.12 -31.77 5.96
C GLY A 82 33.30 -31.20 4.79
N THR A 83 33.43 -29.92 4.50
CA THR A 83 32.74 -29.24 3.41
C THR A 83 33.49 -29.49 2.11
N SER A 84 32.75 -29.63 0.99
CA SER A 84 33.40 -29.80 -0.32
C SER A 84 34.22 -28.55 -0.70
N THR A 85 35.34 -28.78 -1.38
CA THR A 85 36.23 -27.68 -1.84
C THR A 85 35.48 -26.69 -2.75
N GLU A 86 34.53 -27.18 -3.55
CA GLU A 86 33.68 -26.37 -4.42
C GLU A 86 32.74 -25.45 -3.63
N ASP A 87 32.18 -25.94 -2.52
CA ASP A 87 31.30 -25.15 -1.66
C ASP A 87 32.09 -24.10 -0.86
N LEU A 88 33.32 -24.45 -0.43
CA LEU A 88 34.22 -23.49 0.19
C LEU A 88 34.56 -22.34 -0.76
N VAL A 89 34.88 -22.64 -2.03
CA VAL A 89 35.16 -21.61 -3.05
C VAL A 89 33.93 -20.79 -3.36
N ARG A 90 32.71 -21.37 -3.34
CA ARG A 90 31.45 -20.64 -3.56
C ARG A 90 31.16 -19.62 -2.47
N SER A 91 31.57 -19.96 -1.23
CA SER A 91 31.43 -19.07 -0.06
C SER A 91 32.54 -18.02 0.03
N LEU A 92 33.51 -18.06 -0.89
CA LEU A 92 34.68 -17.19 -0.91
C LEU A 92 34.50 -16.05 -1.92
N SER A 93 34.74 -14.85 -1.47
CA SER A 93 34.89 -13.65 -2.31
C SER A 93 36.24 -13.00 -2.04
N VAL A 94 36.94 -12.64 -3.11
CA VAL A 94 38.24 -11.98 -3.01
C VAL A 94 38.17 -10.64 -3.72
N THR A 95 38.52 -9.57 -3.00
CA THR A 95 38.47 -8.20 -3.51
C THR A 95 39.85 -7.54 -3.40
N VAL A 96 40.16 -6.74 -4.41
CA VAL A 96 41.38 -5.92 -4.45
C VAL A 96 40.96 -4.46 -4.39
N PRO A 97 41.23 -3.73 -3.28
CA PRO A 97 40.92 -2.31 -3.23
C PRO A 97 41.74 -1.52 -4.27
N PRO A 98 41.16 -0.52 -4.93
CA PRO A 98 41.88 0.25 -5.94
C PRO A 98 43.15 0.90 -5.39
N ASN A 99 44.23 0.89 -6.17
CA ASN A 99 45.52 1.48 -5.84
C ASN A 99 46.17 0.95 -4.54
N SER A 100 45.89 -0.28 -4.17
CA SER A 100 46.47 -0.91 -2.97
C SER A 100 47.24 -2.18 -3.34
N GLN A 101 48.12 -2.62 -2.44
CA GLN A 101 48.80 -3.92 -2.50
C GLN A 101 48.13 -4.92 -1.53
N VAL A 102 46.93 -4.63 -1.12
CA VAL A 102 46.16 -5.42 -0.17
C VAL A 102 45.16 -6.30 -0.90
N LEU A 103 45.15 -7.56 -0.54
CA LEU A 103 44.15 -8.53 -0.96
C LEU A 103 43.19 -8.77 0.19
N GLN A 104 41.90 -8.60 -0.04
CA GLN A 104 40.86 -8.85 0.94
C GLN A 104 40.18 -10.17 0.65
N ILE A 105 40.28 -11.11 1.58
CA ILE A 105 39.63 -12.41 1.54
C ILE A 105 38.38 -12.34 2.40
N VAL A 106 37.21 -12.43 1.75
CA VAL A 106 35.89 -12.35 2.37
C VAL A 106 35.28 -13.74 2.33
N TYR A 107 34.89 -14.26 3.48
CA TYR A 107 34.26 -15.56 3.60
C TYR A 107 32.89 -15.48 4.27
N GLU A 108 31.91 -16.14 3.65
CA GLU A 108 30.53 -16.19 4.11
C GLU A 108 30.22 -17.55 4.74
N ALA A 109 29.57 -17.55 5.92
CA ALA A 109 29.17 -18.78 6.59
C ALA A 109 27.89 -18.59 7.43
N GLU A 110 27.27 -19.69 7.84
CA GLU A 110 26.05 -19.68 8.66
C GLU A 110 26.32 -19.31 10.13
N SER A 111 27.58 -19.36 10.59
CA SER A 111 27.95 -18.97 11.95
C SER A 111 29.09 -17.95 11.95
N PRO A 112 29.14 -17.06 12.96
CA PRO A 112 30.23 -16.08 13.11
C PRO A 112 31.61 -16.72 13.16
N GLN A 113 31.72 -17.86 13.88
CA GLN A 113 32.97 -18.59 14.07
C GLN A 113 33.44 -19.24 12.76
N ALA A 114 32.52 -19.83 11.99
CA ALA A 114 32.85 -20.43 10.70
C ALA A 114 33.28 -19.36 9.67
N ALA A 115 32.63 -18.19 9.67
CA ALA A 115 33.02 -17.08 8.79
C ALA A 115 34.42 -16.57 9.13
N GLN A 116 34.73 -16.38 10.43
CA GLN A 116 36.04 -15.99 10.87
C GLN A 116 37.11 -17.03 10.54
N ALA A 117 36.87 -18.29 10.91
CA ALA A 117 37.79 -19.39 10.66
C ALA A 117 38.04 -19.59 9.15
N GLY A 118 36.99 -19.51 8.34
CA GLY A 118 37.10 -19.64 6.88
C GLY A 118 37.95 -18.56 6.24
N SER A 119 37.71 -17.29 6.56
CA SER A 119 38.49 -16.18 6.03
C SER A 119 39.99 -16.28 6.46
N HIS A 120 40.25 -16.63 7.71
CA HIS A 120 41.60 -16.83 8.23
C HIS A 120 42.31 -18.04 7.55
N ALA A 121 41.61 -19.18 7.45
CA ALA A 121 42.16 -20.40 6.84
C ALA A 121 42.52 -20.22 5.36
N PHE A 122 41.69 -19.53 4.58
CA PHE A 122 42.03 -19.21 3.19
C PHE A 122 43.25 -18.27 3.11
N ALA A 123 43.35 -17.29 3.99
CA ALA A 123 44.52 -16.40 4.08
C ALA A 123 45.80 -17.16 4.37
N GLN A 124 45.75 -18.02 5.36
CA GLN A 124 46.89 -18.86 5.76
C GLN A 124 47.28 -19.85 4.67
N ALA A 125 46.28 -20.58 4.11
CA ALA A 125 46.47 -21.54 3.04
C ALA A 125 47.13 -20.92 1.80
N TYR A 126 46.73 -19.70 1.47
CA TYR A 126 47.30 -18.94 0.36
C TYR A 126 48.76 -18.56 0.61
N LEU A 127 49.08 -18.02 1.79
CA LEU A 127 50.44 -17.67 2.16
C LEU A 127 51.34 -18.90 2.20
N ASP A 128 50.87 -20.03 2.75
CA ASP A 128 51.57 -21.31 2.77
C ASP A 128 51.82 -21.85 1.36
N LEU A 129 50.84 -21.73 0.43
CA LEU A 129 51.03 -22.11 -0.97
C LEU A 129 52.13 -21.28 -1.63
N ARG A 130 52.11 -19.95 -1.42
CA ARG A 130 53.11 -19.05 -1.99
C ARG A 130 54.50 -19.37 -1.48
N LEU A 131 54.63 -19.53 -0.14
CA LEU A 131 55.88 -19.89 0.48
C LEU A 131 56.44 -21.23 -0.06
N ALA A 132 55.59 -22.26 -0.09
CA ALA A 132 55.96 -23.56 -0.62
C ALA A 132 56.37 -23.52 -2.11
N THR A 133 55.69 -22.70 -2.92
CA THR A 133 56.01 -22.54 -4.34
C THR A 133 57.34 -21.80 -4.50
N ALA A 134 57.56 -20.73 -3.78
CA ALA A 134 58.82 -19.97 -3.78
C ALA A 134 60.02 -20.82 -3.30
N THR A 135 59.81 -21.57 -2.20
CA THR A 135 60.85 -22.50 -1.70
C THR A 135 61.25 -23.52 -2.73
N ARG A 136 60.29 -24.17 -3.37
CA ARG A 136 60.56 -25.15 -4.46
C ARG A 136 61.30 -24.52 -5.64
N SER A 137 60.93 -23.29 -6.03
CA SER A 137 61.60 -22.57 -7.11
C SER A 137 63.06 -22.32 -6.78
N VAL A 138 63.36 -21.79 -5.58
CA VAL A 138 64.73 -21.55 -5.09
C VAL A 138 65.51 -22.85 -4.95
N GLU A 139 64.90 -23.93 -4.44
CA GLU A 139 65.56 -25.26 -4.33
C GLU A 139 65.94 -25.83 -5.70
N ASN A 140 65.01 -25.75 -6.66
CA ASN A 140 65.25 -26.23 -8.04
C ASN A 140 66.37 -25.44 -8.70
N GLU A 141 66.38 -24.12 -8.61
CA GLU A 141 67.42 -23.25 -9.17
C GLU A 141 68.78 -23.47 -8.48
N THR A 142 68.79 -23.56 -7.15
CA THR A 142 69.99 -23.88 -6.37
C THR A 142 70.57 -25.23 -6.76
N THR A 143 69.69 -26.24 -6.95
CA THR A 143 70.14 -27.58 -7.35
C THR A 143 70.72 -27.56 -8.77
N ALA A 144 70.10 -26.87 -9.71
CA ALA A 144 70.60 -26.70 -11.06
C ALA A 144 71.98 -26.01 -11.12
N LEU A 145 72.12 -24.89 -10.34
CA LEU A 145 73.37 -24.17 -10.24
C LEU A 145 74.50 -25.02 -9.60
N ARG A 146 74.19 -25.78 -8.55
CA ARG A 146 75.15 -26.70 -7.93
C ARG A 146 75.61 -27.79 -8.89
N GLN A 147 74.72 -28.35 -9.72
CA GLN A 147 75.07 -29.31 -10.74
C GLN A 147 75.99 -28.70 -11.81
N GLN A 148 75.69 -27.46 -12.25
CA GLN A 148 76.54 -26.74 -13.21
C GLN A 148 77.92 -26.44 -12.62
N ILE A 149 77.99 -26.01 -11.32
CA ILE A 149 79.24 -25.80 -10.62
C ILE A 149 80.06 -27.09 -10.52
N ALA A 150 79.44 -28.23 -10.18
CA ALA A 150 80.09 -29.52 -10.09
C ALA A 150 80.65 -29.97 -11.46
N GLU A 151 79.89 -29.79 -12.55
CA GLU A 151 80.38 -30.11 -13.88
C GLU A 151 81.50 -29.18 -14.34
N THR A 152 81.38 -27.86 -14.06
CA THR A 152 82.48 -26.89 -14.35
C THR A 152 83.75 -27.20 -13.58
N ASN A 153 83.64 -27.60 -12.31
CA ASN A 153 84.76 -28.04 -11.51
C ASN A 153 85.41 -29.31 -12.08
N LYS A 154 84.66 -30.29 -12.55
CA LYS A 154 85.15 -31.50 -13.24
C LYS A 154 85.88 -31.14 -14.51
N GLN A 155 85.38 -30.23 -15.30
CA GLN A 155 86.04 -29.74 -16.53
C GLN A 155 87.30 -28.98 -16.18
N LEU A 156 87.25 -28.13 -15.09
CA LEU A 156 88.46 -27.46 -14.61
C LEU A 156 89.56 -28.44 -14.16
N ALA A 157 89.21 -29.51 -13.44
CA ALA A 157 90.14 -30.56 -13.04
C ALA A 157 90.75 -31.28 -14.22
N ALA A 158 89.91 -31.57 -15.24
CA ALA A 158 90.41 -32.19 -16.48
C ALA A 158 91.39 -31.30 -17.26
N VAL A 159 91.06 -29.99 -17.37
CA VAL A 159 91.93 -28.99 -17.96
C VAL A 159 93.26 -28.83 -17.14
N ALA A 160 93.19 -28.80 -15.81
CA ALA A 160 94.37 -28.79 -14.98
C ALA A 160 95.30 -30.01 -15.16
N GLY A 161 94.66 -31.20 -15.31
CA GLY A 161 95.41 -32.43 -15.69
C GLY A 161 96.13 -32.31 -17.04
N LYS A 162 95.49 -31.69 -17.99
CA LYS A 162 96.12 -31.44 -19.32
C LYS A 162 97.29 -30.46 -19.20
N ILE A 163 97.14 -29.42 -18.47
CA ILE A 163 98.24 -28.44 -18.21
C ILE A 163 99.43 -29.13 -17.56
N ALA A 164 99.19 -29.99 -16.57
CA ALA A 164 100.28 -30.72 -15.87
C ALA A 164 101.03 -31.70 -16.77
N GLY A 165 100.41 -32.31 -17.76
CA GLY A 165 100.98 -33.24 -18.72
C GLY A 165 101.62 -32.63 -19.98
N THR A 166 101.53 -31.26 -20.14
CA THR A 166 101.95 -30.59 -21.39
C THR A 166 103.19 -29.72 -21.14
N PRO A 167 104.22 -29.73 -22.12
CA PRO A 167 105.46 -28.95 -21.97
C PRO A 167 105.19 -27.44 -21.83
N ALA A 168 106.10 -26.78 -21.11
CA ALA A 168 105.95 -25.40 -20.64
C ALA A 168 105.75 -24.36 -21.78
N ASN A 169 106.28 -24.50 -22.90
CA ASN A 169 106.24 -23.54 -24.05
C ASN A 169 105.45 -24.04 -25.24
N SER A 170 104.49 -24.98 -25.10
CA SER A 170 103.68 -25.46 -26.13
C SER A 170 102.37 -24.64 -26.35
N VAL A 171 101.90 -24.61 -27.64
CA VAL A 171 100.66 -23.91 -27.98
C VAL A 171 99.44 -24.59 -27.32
N GLU A 172 99.54 -25.91 -27.08
CA GLU A 172 98.53 -26.69 -26.40
C GLU A 172 98.38 -26.30 -24.95
N ARG A 173 99.46 -25.96 -24.24
CA ARG A 173 99.42 -25.47 -22.88
C ARG A 173 98.83 -24.09 -22.77
N ALA A 174 99.17 -23.20 -23.71
CA ALA A 174 98.59 -21.86 -23.75
C ALA A 174 97.07 -21.92 -23.99
N ARG A 175 96.56 -22.84 -24.87
CA ARG A 175 95.13 -23.06 -25.02
C ARG A 175 94.49 -23.61 -23.75
N ALA A 176 95.05 -24.60 -23.11
CA ALA A 176 94.57 -25.18 -21.87
C ALA A 176 94.55 -24.14 -20.72
N GLU A 177 95.54 -23.23 -20.65
CA GLU A 177 95.52 -22.09 -19.66
C GLU A 177 94.41 -21.07 -19.98
N ALA A 178 94.14 -20.81 -21.29
CA ALA A 178 93.01 -19.95 -21.67
C ALA A 178 91.66 -20.61 -21.29
N ASP A 179 91.49 -21.93 -21.59
CA ASP A 179 90.29 -22.69 -21.20
C ASP A 179 90.11 -22.69 -19.67
N ARG A 180 91.18 -22.85 -18.87
CA ARG A 180 91.10 -22.76 -17.41
C ARG A 180 90.61 -21.42 -16.97
N ASN A 181 91.08 -20.31 -17.55
CA ASN A 181 90.65 -18.97 -17.21
C ASN A 181 89.16 -18.76 -17.55
N VAL A 182 88.65 -19.27 -18.72
CA VAL A 182 87.26 -19.24 -19.08
C VAL A 182 86.41 -19.99 -18.04
N LEU A 183 86.80 -21.25 -17.71
CA LEU A 183 86.06 -22.06 -16.74
C LEU A 183 86.13 -21.44 -15.31
N THR A 184 87.23 -20.81 -14.92
CA THR A 184 87.36 -20.10 -13.62
C THR A 184 86.38 -18.91 -13.59
N ASN A 185 86.31 -18.14 -14.66
CA ASN A 185 85.35 -17.02 -14.77
C ASN A 185 83.92 -17.50 -14.76
N GLN A 186 83.64 -18.61 -15.43
CA GLN A 186 82.33 -19.25 -15.43
C GLN A 186 81.91 -19.71 -14.01
N LEU A 187 82.85 -20.36 -13.29
CA LEU A 187 82.67 -20.78 -11.90
C LEU A 187 82.39 -19.59 -10.97
N ALA A 188 83.14 -18.49 -11.11
CA ALA A 188 82.90 -17.27 -10.36
C ALA A 188 81.50 -16.70 -10.67
N SER A 189 81.08 -16.68 -11.92
CA SER A 189 79.72 -16.24 -12.32
C SER A 189 78.63 -17.13 -11.73
N LEU A 190 78.78 -18.46 -11.76
CA LEU A 190 77.84 -19.41 -11.17
C LEU A 190 77.75 -19.22 -9.63
N ASN A 191 78.87 -19.07 -8.97
CA ASN A 191 78.90 -18.79 -7.50
C ASN A 191 78.26 -17.44 -7.15
N SER A 192 78.51 -16.42 -7.98
CA SER A 192 77.85 -15.11 -7.77
C SER A 192 76.34 -15.15 -7.90
N ARG A 193 75.79 -16.07 -8.72
CA ARG A 193 74.36 -16.34 -8.84
C ARG A 193 73.84 -17.20 -7.69
N LEU A 194 74.60 -18.16 -7.20
CA LEU A 194 74.20 -19.05 -6.12
C LEU A 194 74.12 -18.34 -4.78
N SER A 195 75.08 -17.42 -4.47
CA SER A 195 75.18 -16.76 -3.19
C SER A 195 73.92 -16.00 -2.76
N PRO A 196 73.28 -15.16 -3.61
CA PRO A 196 72.06 -14.47 -3.23
C PRO A 196 70.89 -15.45 -2.99
N LEU A 197 70.77 -16.55 -3.75
CA LEU A 197 69.69 -17.54 -3.56
C LEU A 197 69.80 -18.22 -2.18
N LEU A 198 70.99 -18.44 -1.65
CA LEU A 198 71.21 -19.03 -0.34
C LEU A 198 70.92 -18.05 0.81
N SER A 199 70.98 -16.75 0.57
CA SER A 199 70.75 -15.70 1.57
C SER A 199 69.40 -15.03 1.49
N THR A 200 68.58 -15.35 0.45
CA THR A 200 67.27 -14.74 0.25
C THR A 200 66.26 -15.23 1.29
N ALA A 201 65.77 -14.33 2.12
CA ALA A 201 64.64 -14.60 2.97
C ALA A 201 63.36 -14.61 2.11
N LEU A 202 62.62 -15.73 2.14
CA LEU A 202 61.36 -15.89 1.40
C LEU A 202 60.22 -15.33 2.27
N ASP A 203 59.73 -14.14 1.92
CA ASP A 203 58.60 -13.49 2.58
C ASP A 203 57.37 -13.48 1.65
N PRO A 204 56.39 -14.38 1.85
CA PRO A 204 55.21 -14.48 0.98
C PRO A 204 54.24 -13.30 1.14
N GLY A 205 54.45 -12.46 2.16
CA GLY A 205 53.52 -11.44 2.62
C GLY A 205 53.03 -11.71 4.03
N GLU A 206 52.17 -10.85 4.52
CA GLU A 206 51.67 -10.92 5.91
C GLU A 206 50.18 -10.61 5.99
N ILE A 207 49.52 -11.11 7.04
CA ILE A 207 48.18 -10.75 7.41
C ILE A 207 48.24 -9.40 8.13
N ILE A 208 47.76 -8.33 7.48
CA ILE A 208 47.71 -6.98 8.07
C ILE A 208 46.56 -6.87 9.08
N SER A 209 45.40 -7.43 8.71
CA SER A 209 44.21 -7.46 9.55
C SER A 209 43.60 -8.85 9.45
N ASP A 210 43.55 -9.52 10.59
CA ASP A 210 42.95 -10.85 10.66
C ASP A 210 41.42 -10.78 10.71
N ALA A 211 40.78 -11.89 10.40
CA ALA A 211 39.35 -12.08 10.42
C ALA A 211 38.71 -11.72 11.75
N ALA A 212 37.88 -10.70 11.76
CA ALA A 212 37.14 -10.32 12.96
C ALA A 212 35.90 -11.19 13.13
N LEU A 213 35.53 -11.50 14.39
CA LEU A 213 34.29 -12.21 14.67
C LEU A 213 33.06 -11.31 14.36
N PRO A 214 32.21 -11.63 13.39
CA PRO A 214 31.04 -10.82 13.05
C PRO A 214 30.03 -10.76 14.19
N ARG A 215 29.66 -9.55 14.61
CA ARG A 215 28.68 -9.36 15.70
C ARG A 215 27.23 -9.40 15.22
N LYS A 216 27.00 -9.19 13.94
CA LYS A 216 25.66 -9.15 13.31
C LYS A 216 25.69 -9.98 12.03
N PRO A 217 24.58 -10.63 11.68
CA PRO A 217 24.47 -11.28 10.38
C PRO A 217 24.51 -10.23 9.26
N SER A 218 25.13 -10.57 8.16
CA SER A 218 25.18 -9.77 6.94
C SER A 218 23.87 -9.91 6.13
N SER A 219 23.27 -11.11 6.18
CA SER A 219 21.96 -11.42 5.59
C SER A 219 21.14 -12.24 6.60
N PRO A 220 19.79 -12.08 6.60
CA PRO A 220 18.98 -11.15 5.83
C PRO A 220 19.07 -9.70 6.32
N ASN A 221 19.03 -8.76 5.39
CA ASN A 221 18.90 -7.36 5.74
C ASN A 221 17.43 -7.05 6.05
N THR A 222 17.06 -7.14 7.33
CA THR A 222 15.67 -6.94 7.79
C THR A 222 15.10 -5.58 7.40
N THR A 223 15.94 -4.53 7.38
CA THR A 223 15.50 -3.19 6.97
C THR A 223 15.13 -3.14 5.49
N LEU A 224 15.93 -3.77 4.63
CA LEU A 224 15.67 -3.84 3.20
C LEU A 224 14.41 -4.68 2.90
N ASN A 225 14.29 -5.85 3.54
CA ASN A 225 13.13 -6.73 3.39
C ASN A 225 11.84 -6.06 3.88
N LEU A 226 11.91 -5.32 4.99
CA LEU A 226 10.78 -4.56 5.51
C LEU A 226 10.39 -3.42 4.55
N ALA A 227 11.36 -2.64 4.07
CA ALA A 227 11.11 -1.53 3.14
C ALA A 227 10.53 -2.02 1.81
N SER A 228 11.08 -3.10 1.24
CA SER A 228 10.58 -3.71 0.00
C SER A 228 9.19 -4.31 0.20
N GLY A 229 8.93 -4.96 1.35
CA GLY A 229 7.61 -5.48 1.71
C GLY A 229 6.56 -4.38 1.81
N ILE A 230 6.85 -3.27 2.50
CA ILE A 230 5.97 -2.10 2.57
C ILE A 230 5.72 -1.51 1.17
N GLY A 231 6.77 -1.34 0.37
CA GLY A 231 6.67 -0.82 -0.99
C GLY A 231 5.79 -1.68 -1.90
N ALA A 232 6.00 -2.99 -1.89
CA ALA A 232 5.18 -3.94 -2.64
C ALA A 232 3.73 -3.96 -2.14
N GLY A 233 3.52 -3.92 -0.82
CA GLY A 233 2.20 -3.83 -0.20
C GLY A 233 1.44 -2.57 -0.62
N LEU A 234 2.10 -1.41 -0.62
CA LEU A 234 1.50 -0.16 -1.07
C LEU A 234 1.10 -0.19 -2.55
N LEU A 235 1.98 -0.71 -3.42
CA LEU A 235 1.66 -0.87 -4.85
C LEU A 235 0.45 -1.77 -5.06
N PHE A 236 0.42 -2.91 -4.39
CA PHE A 236 -0.73 -3.82 -4.41
C PHE A 236 -2.00 -3.15 -3.87
N GLY A 237 -1.90 -2.41 -2.76
CA GLY A 237 -3.00 -1.64 -2.18
C GLY A 237 -3.59 -0.60 -3.13
N ILE A 238 -2.74 0.09 -3.90
CA ILE A 238 -3.17 1.04 -4.93
C ILE A 238 -3.97 0.32 -6.02
N VAL A 239 -3.47 -0.81 -6.51
CA VAL A 239 -4.17 -1.60 -7.55
C VAL A 239 -5.53 -2.06 -7.04
N VAL A 240 -5.59 -2.63 -5.83
CA VAL A 240 -6.85 -3.07 -5.21
C VAL A 240 -7.82 -1.90 -5.03
N ALA A 241 -7.33 -0.75 -4.55
CA ALA A 241 -8.15 0.43 -4.37
C ALA A 241 -8.72 0.96 -5.70
N LEU A 242 -7.94 0.92 -6.79
CA LEU A 242 -8.38 1.30 -8.14
C LEU A 242 -9.44 0.32 -8.68
N VAL A 243 -9.22 -0.98 -8.52
CA VAL A 243 -10.19 -2.00 -8.94
C VAL A 243 -11.51 -1.82 -8.19
N LEU A 244 -11.47 -1.67 -6.88
CA LEU A 244 -12.67 -1.44 -6.07
C LEU A 244 -13.36 -0.12 -6.40
N ASP A 245 -12.64 0.88 -6.88
CA ASP A 245 -13.24 2.14 -7.33
C ASP A 245 -13.94 1.99 -8.68
N ARG A 246 -13.35 1.19 -9.57
CA ARG A 246 -13.98 0.85 -10.87
C ARG A 246 -15.24 0.00 -10.71
N LEU A 247 -15.31 -0.81 -9.67
CA LEU A 247 -16.49 -1.63 -9.35
C LEU A 247 -17.60 -0.85 -8.62
N ASP A 248 -17.30 0.33 -8.06
CA ASP A 248 -18.29 1.16 -7.40
C ASP A 248 -19.07 2.00 -8.42
N THR A 249 -20.23 1.49 -8.82
CA THR A 249 -21.13 2.10 -9.80
C THR A 249 -22.11 3.12 -9.19
N ARG A 250 -21.91 3.53 -7.92
CA ARG A 250 -22.81 4.47 -7.25
C ARG A 250 -22.63 5.90 -7.75
N VAL A 251 -23.74 6.53 -8.07
CA VAL A 251 -23.77 7.94 -8.49
C VAL A 251 -23.55 8.85 -7.30
N ARG A 252 -22.68 9.85 -7.47
CA ARG A 252 -22.32 10.77 -6.39
C ARG A 252 -22.38 12.24 -6.77
N ARG A 253 -22.29 12.54 -8.04
CA ARG A 253 -22.30 13.91 -8.59
C ARG A 253 -23.28 13.97 -9.75
N GLY A 254 -23.89 15.13 -9.93
CA GLY A 254 -24.79 15.35 -11.03
C GLY A 254 -24.18 15.08 -12.41
N ARG A 255 -22.88 15.36 -12.57
CA ARG A 255 -22.12 15.05 -13.81
C ARG A 255 -22.08 13.56 -14.14
N ASP A 256 -22.07 12.70 -13.13
CA ASP A 256 -22.08 11.25 -13.37
C ASP A 256 -23.40 10.80 -14.05
N VAL A 257 -24.49 11.53 -13.80
CA VAL A 257 -25.81 11.25 -14.39
C VAL A 257 -25.90 11.80 -15.81
N SER A 258 -25.56 13.08 -16.01
CA SER A 258 -25.66 13.71 -17.33
C SER A 258 -24.69 13.11 -18.35
N ASP A 259 -23.42 12.92 -17.96
CA ASP A 259 -22.35 12.53 -18.90
C ASP A 259 -22.36 11.03 -19.21
N ARG A 260 -22.77 10.19 -18.25
CA ARG A 260 -22.75 8.72 -18.42
C ARG A 260 -24.10 8.13 -18.82
N LEU A 261 -25.21 8.74 -18.37
CA LEU A 261 -26.53 8.17 -18.54
C LEU A 261 -27.42 9.00 -19.51
N GLY A 262 -26.91 10.17 -19.95
CA GLY A 262 -27.66 11.03 -20.87
C GLY A 262 -28.93 11.64 -20.28
N LEU A 263 -29.16 11.51 -18.96
CA LEU A 263 -30.32 12.04 -18.28
C LEU A 263 -30.07 13.49 -17.84
N PRO A 264 -30.90 14.46 -18.28
CA PRO A 264 -30.75 15.85 -17.89
C PRO A 264 -30.76 16.02 -16.36
N MET A 265 -29.75 16.73 -15.82
CA MET A 265 -29.70 17.08 -14.41
C MET A 265 -30.45 18.40 -14.22
N LEU A 266 -31.65 18.34 -13.62
CA LEU A 266 -32.47 19.51 -13.34
C LEU A 266 -31.95 20.27 -12.09
N LEU A 267 -31.52 19.53 -11.08
CA LEU A 267 -31.07 20.11 -9.82
C LEU A 267 -30.16 19.14 -9.07
N GLU A 268 -29.07 19.67 -8.52
CA GLU A 268 -28.24 19.01 -7.49
C GLU A 268 -28.38 19.77 -6.18
N LEU A 269 -28.93 19.12 -5.15
CA LEU A 269 -29.15 19.76 -3.84
C LEU A 269 -27.82 19.99 -3.10
N PRO A 270 -27.53 21.22 -2.63
CA PRO A 270 -26.18 21.59 -2.18
C PRO A 270 -25.79 21.04 -0.82
N ALA A 271 -26.74 20.67 0.01
CA ALA A 271 -26.47 20.28 1.39
C ALA A 271 -27.42 19.19 1.90
N ARG A 272 -26.89 18.36 2.77
CA ARG A 272 -27.67 17.36 3.50
C ARG A 272 -28.50 18.06 4.58
N PRO A 273 -29.84 17.96 4.58
CA PRO A 273 -30.65 18.47 5.67
C PRO A 273 -30.41 17.67 6.94
N ALA A 274 -30.52 18.33 8.09
CA ALA A 274 -30.39 17.66 9.40
C ALA A 274 -31.59 16.72 9.62
N ASP A 275 -32.77 17.18 9.26
CA ASP A 275 -34.03 16.49 9.47
C ASP A 275 -34.87 16.48 8.20
N LEU A 276 -35.74 15.48 8.09
CA LEU A 276 -36.74 15.38 7.01
C LEU A 276 -37.95 16.24 7.40
N THR A 277 -37.89 17.53 7.06
CA THR A 277 -38.95 18.49 7.35
C THR A 277 -39.24 19.38 6.13
N ILE A 278 -40.36 20.12 6.18
CA ILE A 278 -40.60 21.22 5.24
C ILE A 278 -39.70 22.38 5.64
N LEU A 279 -38.68 22.63 4.85
CA LEU A 279 -37.65 23.63 5.14
C LEU A 279 -38.15 25.05 4.97
N PRO A 280 -37.73 26.01 5.81
CA PRO A 280 -38.06 27.43 5.66
C PRO A 280 -37.63 27.99 4.29
N ALA A 281 -38.32 29.02 3.80
CA ALA A 281 -38.02 29.64 2.49
C ALA A 281 -36.58 30.15 2.36
N ALA A 282 -36.00 30.63 3.49
CA ALA A 282 -34.61 31.12 3.54
C ALA A 282 -33.55 30.00 3.47
N HIS A 283 -33.93 28.73 3.61
CA HIS A 283 -32.99 27.63 3.58
C HIS A 283 -32.41 27.43 2.16
N ALA A 284 -31.14 27.07 2.04
CA ALA A 284 -30.45 26.90 0.76
C ALA A 284 -31.18 25.91 -0.16
N VAL A 285 -31.56 24.75 0.35
CA VAL A 285 -32.31 23.72 -0.39
C VAL A 285 -33.67 24.25 -0.90
N SER A 286 -34.40 25.04 -0.07
CA SER A 286 -35.68 25.62 -0.49
C SER A 286 -35.52 26.63 -1.61
N ARG A 287 -34.44 27.40 -1.63
CA ARG A 287 -34.12 28.34 -2.72
C ARG A 287 -33.82 27.61 -4.01
N GLU A 288 -33.05 26.52 -3.95
CA GLU A 288 -32.75 25.71 -5.13
C GLU A 288 -34.01 25.01 -5.69
N LEU A 289 -34.87 24.47 -4.81
CA LEU A 289 -36.17 23.93 -5.24
C LEU A 289 -37.11 25.02 -5.80
N GLY A 290 -36.98 26.26 -5.30
CA GLY A 290 -37.63 27.42 -5.93
C GLY A 290 -37.15 27.72 -7.35
N ARG A 291 -35.85 27.53 -7.61
CA ARG A 291 -35.29 27.61 -8.97
C ARG A 291 -35.79 26.47 -9.85
N LEU A 292 -35.76 25.23 -9.31
CA LEU A 292 -36.32 24.07 -10.03
C LEU A 292 -37.79 24.31 -10.41
N ARG A 293 -38.62 24.83 -9.50
CA ARG A 293 -39.99 25.21 -9.81
C ARG A 293 -40.05 26.15 -11.02
N ASN A 294 -39.22 27.19 -11.08
CA ASN A 294 -39.21 28.14 -12.19
C ASN A 294 -38.78 27.47 -13.51
N VAL A 295 -37.80 26.55 -13.46
CA VAL A 295 -37.42 25.75 -14.63
C VAL A 295 -38.58 24.88 -15.08
N LEU A 296 -39.26 24.19 -14.17
CA LEU A 296 -40.41 23.35 -14.52
C LEU A 296 -41.57 24.16 -15.10
N LEU A 297 -41.82 25.38 -14.59
CA LEU A 297 -42.82 26.28 -15.15
C LEU A 297 -42.54 26.70 -16.60
N SER A 298 -41.24 26.83 -16.95
CA SER A 298 -40.85 27.22 -18.33
C SER A 298 -40.71 26.03 -19.28
N THR A 299 -40.47 24.81 -18.75
CA THR A 299 -40.25 23.60 -19.59
C THR A 299 -41.56 22.85 -19.87
N LEU A 300 -42.47 22.89 -18.89
CA LEU A 300 -43.76 22.21 -19.04
C LEU A 300 -44.70 22.97 -20.00
N PRO A 301 -45.49 22.27 -20.81
CA PRO A 301 -46.51 22.88 -21.67
C PRO A 301 -47.47 23.72 -20.82
N GLU A 302 -48.08 24.73 -21.43
CA GLU A 302 -49.09 25.53 -20.76
C GLU A 302 -50.26 24.64 -20.28
N PRO A 303 -50.76 24.88 -19.04
CA PRO A 303 -51.84 24.09 -18.49
C PRO A 303 -53.07 24.25 -19.38
N ARG A 304 -53.74 23.14 -19.64
CA ARG A 304 -55.03 23.18 -20.35
C ARG A 304 -56.05 23.97 -19.52
N PRO A 305 -56.91 24.77 -20.12
CA PRO A 305 -57.92 25.52 -19.38
C PRO A 305 -58.71 24.63 -18.43
N GLY A 306 -58.73 24.94 -17.14
CA GLY A 306 -59.41 24.18 -16.10
C GLY A 306 -58.76 22.87 -15.69
N LYS A 307 -57.46 22.63 -16.07
CA LYS A 307 -56.68 21.48 -15.60
C LYS A 307 -55.33 21.90 -15.10
N GLY A 308 -55.05 21.57 -13.83
CA GLY A 308 -53.70 21.73 -13.23
C GLY A 308 -52.67 20.75 -13.81
N ARG A 309 -51.42 21.05 -13.61
CA ARG A 309 -50.27 20.23 -14.04
C ARG A 309 -50.07 19.03 -13.13
N LEU A 310 -49.85 17.85 -13.73
CA LEU A 310 -49.52 16.60 -13.05
C LEU A 310 -48.04 16.31 -13.18
N LEU A 311 -47.32 16.21 -12.05
CA LEU A 311 -45.90 15.87 -12.00
C LEU A 311 -45.68 14.61 -11.19
N LEU A 312 -45.01 13.61 -11.77
CA LEU A 312 -44.63 12.38 -11.09
C LEU A 312 -43.16 12.49 -10.63
N LEU A 313 -42.92 12.29 -9.36
CA LEU A 313 -41.58 12.19 -8.79
C LEU A 313 -41.43 10.79 -8.21
N THR A 314 -40.40 10.10 -8.64
CA THR A 314 -40.12 8.73 -8.21
C THR A 314 -38.70 8.56 -7.76
N ASP A 315 -38.50 7.74 -6.72
CA ASP A 315 -37.16 7.35 -6.28
C ASP A 315 -36.53 6.41 -7.35
N THR A 316 -35.21 6.48 -7.50
CA THR A 316 -34.46 5.51 -8.31
C THR A 316 -33.89 4.36 -7.45
N SER A 317 -33.88 4.51 -6.15
CA SER A 317 -33.48 3.50 -5.16
C SER A 317 -34.36 3.63 -3.90
N PRO A 318 -34.47 2.57 -3.06
CA PRO A 318 -35.24 2.66 -1.82
C PRO A 318 -34.72 3.78 -0.91
N GLY A 319 -35.60 4.68 -0.49
CA GLY A 319 -35.18 5.79 0.37
C GLY A 319 -36.25 6.86 0.52
N PRO A 320 -36.03 7.91 1.31
CA PRO A 320 -36.96 9.01 1.53
C PRO A 320 -36.79 10.17 0.55
N ALA A 321 -35.94 10.04 -0.47
CA ALA A 321 -35.48 11.17 -1.26
C ALA A 321 -36.61 11.80 -2.10
N ALA A 322 -37.43 10.99 -2.76
CA ALA A 322 -38.57 11.52 -3.54
C ALA A 322 -39.56 12.27 -2.64
N GLY A 323 -39.97 11.70 -1.52
CA GLY A 323 -40.86 12.37 -0.58
C GLY A 323 -40.30 13.67 -0.03
N PHE A 324 -39.03 13.72 0.29
CA PHE A 324 -38.37 14.95 0.71
C PHE A 324 -38.39 16.03 -0.38
N VAL A 325 -38.07 15.66 -1.62
CA VAL A 325 -38.06 16.58 -2.78
C VAL A 325 -39.48 17.03 -3.07
N VAL A 326 -40.44 16.10 -3.14
CA VAL A 326 -41.87 16.39 -3.40
C VAL A 326 -42.43 17.36 -2.38
N GLY A 327 -42.25 17.09 -1.08
CA GLY A 327 -42.76 17.93 0.00
C GLY A 327 -42.21 19.36 -0.04
N ASN A 328 -40.90 19.50 -0.26
CA ASN A 328 -40.30 20.82 -0.32
C ASN A 328 -40.50 21.55 -1.64
N LEU A 329 -40.66 20.83 -2.77
CA LEU A 329 -41.07 21.40 -4.06
C LEU A 329 -42.55 21.88 -4.01
N ALA A 330 -43.43 21.08 -3.41
CA ALA A 330 -44.83 21.47 -3.18
C ALA A 330 -44.92 22.73 -2.32
N ALA A 331 -44.09 22.81 -1.26
CA ALA A 331 -43.99 24.02 -0.42
C ALA A 331 -43.48 25.24 -1.23
N ALA A 332 -42.53 25.02 -2.19
CA ALA A 332 -42.04 26.08 -3.07
C ALA A 332 -43.12 26.61 -4.02
N TYR A 333 -44.03 25.76 -4.53
CA TYR A 333 -45.20 26.18 -5.30
C TYR A 333 -46.23 26.88 -4.40
N ALA A 334 -46.58 26.29 -3.25
CA ALA A 334 -47.59 26.83 -2.34
C ALA A 334 -47.26 28.24 -1.84
N ARG A 335 -45.97 28.52 -1.60
CA ARG A 335 -45.48 29.87 -1.16
C ARG A 335 -45.70 30.96 -2.22
N THR A 336 -45.91 30.63 -3.46
CA THR A 336 -46.26 31.60 -4.52
C THR A 336 -47.77 31.84 -4.67
N GLY A 337 -48.56 31.22 -3.81
CA GLY A 337 -50.02 31.31 -3.86
C GLY A 337 -50.73 30.25 -4.68
N ALA A 338 -49.98 29.37 -5.35
CA ALA A 338 -50.56 28.28 -6.16
C ALA A 338 -51.25 27.25 -5.25
N GLN A 339 -52.37 26.74 -5.69
CA GLN A 339 -53.08 25.61 -5.04
C GLN A 339 -52.36 24.31 -5.42
N VAL A 340 -51.83 23.61 -4.40
CA VAL A 340 -51.00 22.41 -4.61
C VAL A 340 -51.59 21.21 -3.91
N ALA A 341 -51.77 20.12 -4.63
CA ALA A 341 -52.06 18.81 -4.06
C ALA A 341 -50.81 17.90 -4.15
N VAL A 342 -50.52 17.16 -3.09
CA VAL A 342 -49.53 16.09 -3.10
C VAL A 342 -50.23 14.77 -2.86
N VAL A 343 -49.93 13.79 -3.68
CA VAL A 343 -50.44 12.43 -3.53
C VAL A 343 -49.26 11.50 -3.38
N THR A 344 -49.25 10.65 -2.38
CA THR A 344 -48.20 9.63 -2.24
C THR A 344 -48.84 8.25 -2.25
N THR A 345 -48.28 7.37 -3.09
CA THR A 345 -48.60 5.94 -3.09
C THR A 345 -47.70 5.13 -2.21
N LYS A 346 -46.64 5.77 -1.68
CA LYS A 346 -45.57 5.12 -0.94
C LYS A 346 -45.91 5.02 0.56
N PRO A 347 -46.06 3.82 1.15
CA PRO A 347 -46.45 3.66 2.55
C PRO A 347 -45.43 4.21 3.54
N ASP A 348 -44.14 4.13 3.20
CA ASP A 348 -43.01 4.61 4.01
C ASP A 348 -42.57 6.04 3.65
N SER A 349 -43.43 6.81 2.98
CA SER A 349 -43.13 8.20 2.63
C SER A 349 -42.86 9.07 3.84
N PRO A 350 -41.81 9.90 3.81
CA PRO A 350 -41.53 10.84 4.89
C PRO A 350 -42.54 12.00 4.97
N LEU A 351 -43.42 12.17 3.98
CA LEU A 351 -44.35 13.31 3.89
C LEU A 351 -45.23 13.45 5.12
N GLY A 352 -45.72 12.36 5.70
CA GLY A 352 -46.51 12.38 6.91
C GLY A 352 -45.73 13.01 8.09
N ALA A 353 -44.51 12.54 8.30
CA ALA A 353 -43.64 13.07 9.35
C ALA A 353 -43.23 14.53 9.09
N MET A 354 -42.90 14.87 7.84
CA MET A 354 -42.51 16.22 7.42
C MET A 354 -43.62 17.27 7.65
N LEU A 355 -44.86 16.84 7.59
CA LEU A 355 -46.05 17.68 7.83
C LEU A 355 -46.52 17.66 9.32
N GLY A 356 -45.72 17.11 10.23
CA GLY A 356 -46.05 17.03 11.65
C GLY A 356 -46.99 15.89 12.02
N ASN A 357 -46.97 14.80 11.27
CA ASN A 357 -47.80 13.60 11.45
C ASN A 357 -49.31 13.93 11.56
N PRO A 358 -49.91 14.57 10.53
CA PRO A 358 -51.33 14.84 10.56
C PRO A 358 -52.09 13.50 10.64
N LYS A 359 -53.15 13.47 11.45
CA LYS A 359 -54.04 12.31 11.49
C LYS A 359 -55.12 12.52 10.40
N PRO A 360 -54.95 11.90 9.20
CA PRO A 360 -55.94 12.05 8.17
C PRO A 360 -57.22 11.36 8.61
N ARG A 361 -58.35 11.98 8.31
CA ARG A 361 -59.67 11.35 8.52
C ARG A 361 -59.89 10.23 7.48
N HIS A 362 -59.38 10.46 6.30
CA HIS A 362 -59.47 9.55 5.15
C HIS A 362 -58.11 9.54 4.45
N THR A 363 -57.81 8.43 3.78
CA THR A 363 -56.54 8.16 3.14
C THR A 363 -56.73 7.83 1.66
N LEU A 364 -55.66 7.71 0.90
CA LEU A 364 -55.74 7.25 -0.49
C LEU A 364 -56.39 5.85 -0.58
N ALA A 365 -56.10 4.97 0.38
CA ALA A 365 -56.73 3.65 0.42
C ALA A 365 -58.26 3.72 0.54
N ASP A 366 -58.81 4.69 1.28
CA ASP A 366 -60.27 4.88 1.40
C ASP A 366 -60.85 5.43 0.11
N VAL A 367 -60.15 6.32 -0.57
CA VAL A 367 -60.57 6.86 -1.89
C VAL A 367 -60.58 5.77 -2.96
N LEU A 368 -59.55 4.91 -3.00
CA LEU A 368 -59.45 3.83 -3.96
C LEU A 368 -60.52 2.74 -3.75
N ARG A 369 -61.06 2.62 -2.54
CA ARG A 369 -62.23 1.76 -2.23
C ARG A 369 -63.57 2.42 -2.56
N HIS A 370 -63.55 3.65 -3.05
CA HIS A 370 -64.73 4.48 -3.32
C HIS A 370 -65.56 4.86 -2.08
N ASP A 371 -64.92 4.77 -0.87
CA ASP A 371 -65.62 5.14 0.38
C ASP A 371 -65.78 6.66 0.53
N VAL A 372 -64.85 7.43 -0.08
CA VAL A 372 -64.80 8.89 0.03
C VAL A 372 -64.26 9.52 -1.24
N SER A 373 -64.70 10.73 -1.57
CA SER A 373 -64.15 11.47 -2.71
C SER A 373 -62.72 11.95 -2.42
N ALA A 374 -61.87 12.05 -3.48
CA ALA A 374 -60.50 12.50 -3.39
C ALA A 374 -60.36 13.88 -2.69
N LEU A 375 -61.25 14.80 -3.01
CA LEU A 375 -61.23 16.16 -2.41
C LEU A 375 -61.51 16.17 -0.91
N THR A 376 -62.34 15.25 -0.43
CA THR A 376 -62.67 15.13 1.00
C THR A 376 -61.57 14.47 1.80
N ALA A 377 -60.82 13.59 1.18
CA ALA A 377 -59.72 12.86 1.80
C ALA A 377 -58.42 13.71 1.98
N LEU A 378 -58.35 14.85 1.29
CA LEU A 378 -57.18 15.74 1.37
C LEU A 378 -57.00 16.33 2.76
N THR A 379 -55.82 16.18 3.31
CA THR A 379 -55.41 16.75 4.60
C THR A 379 -54.65 18.05 4.37
N PRO A 380 -55.03 19.19 5.01
CA PRO A 380 -54.31 20.44 4.82
C PRO A 380 -52.96 20.39 5.56
N ALA A 381 -51.91 20.97 4.94
CA ALA A 381 -50.64 21.15 5.60
C ALA A 381 -50.73 22.27 6.65
N PRO A 382 -50.34 22.04 7.93
CA PRO A 382 -50.50 23.00 9.01
C PRO A 382 -49.83 24.36 8.77
N SER A 383 -48.68 24.37 8.06
CA SER A 383 -47.88 25.58 7.84
C SER A 383 -48.09 26.26 6.48
N LEU A 384 -48.89 25.66 5.56
CA LEU A 384 -49.06 26.13 4.21
C LEU A 384 -50.53 25.93 3.76
N SER A 385 -51.35 26.96 3.84
CA SER A 385 -52.81 26.88 3.56
C SER A 385 -53.14 26.44 2.14
N GLN A 386 -52.28 26.69 1.17
CA GLN A 386 -52.43 26.30 -0.26
C GLN A 386 -52.00 24.87 -0.51
N LEU A 387 -51.35 24.18 0.44
CA LEU A 387 -50.86 22.81 0.27
C LEU A 387 -51.81 21.81 0.93
N ARG A 388 -52.23 20.83 0.20
CA ARG A 388 -53.01 19.69 0.68
C ARG A 388 -52.32 18.38 0.29
N VAL A 389 -52.44 17.38 1.16
CA VAL A 389 -51.76 16.10 0.96
C VAL A 389 -52.72 14.94 1.12
N LEU A 390 -52.67 14.01 0.22
CA LEU A 390 -53.37 12.73 0.27
C LEU A 390 -52.36 11.64 0.66
N LEU A 391 -52.45 11.19 1.90
CA LEU A 391 -51.55 10.18 2.47
C LEU A 391 -52.01 8.77 2.11
N PRO A 392 -51.10 7.78 1.99
CA PRO A 392 -51.38 6.46 1.43
C PRO A 392 -52.36 5.64 2.28
N GLY A 393 -52.28 5.72 3.61
CA GLY A 393 -53.05 4.87 4.51
C GLY A 393 -52.59 3.42 4.52
N ALA A 394 -53.49 2.50 4.79
CA ALA A 394 -53.23 1.07 4.72
C ALA A 394 -53.44 0.58 3.27
N LEU A 395 -52.50 0.95 2.38
CA LEU A 395 -52.43 0.35 1.06
C LEU A 395 -51.89 -1.06 1.21
N ASP A 396 -52.54 -2.02 0.59
CA ASP A 396 -52.04 -3.37 0.51
C ASP A 396 -50.90 -3.39 -0.53
N THR A 397 -49.68 -3.60 -0.06
CA THR A 397 -48.51 -3.60 -0.93
C THR A 397 -48.43 -4.85 -1.83
N GLU A 398 -49.25 -5.86 -1.56
CA GLU A 398 -49.33 -7.07 -2.40
C GLU A 398 -50.34 -6.96 -3.51
N VAL A 399 -51.22 -5.94 -3.45
CA VAL A 399 -52.27 -5.70 -4.47
C VAL A 399 -51.88 -4.50 -5.32
N GLU A 400 -51.85 -4.68 -6.63
CA GLU A 400 -51.62 -3.59 -7.57
C GLU A 400 -52.70 -2.50 -7.42
N LEU A 401 -52.25 -1.23 -7.39
CA LEU A 401 -53.14 -0.09 -7.32
C LEU A 401 -54.08 -0.07 -8.58
N PRO A 402 -55.39 0.12 -8.41
CA PRO A 402 -56.32 0.22 -9.54
C PRO A 402 -56.03 1.50 -10.31
N VAL A 403 -55.27 1.39 -11.39
CA VAL A 403 -54.79 2.51 -12.21
C VAL A 403 -55.97 3.38 -12.72
N ALA A 404 -57.06 2.77 -13.14
CA ALA A 404 -58.24 3.52 -13.62
C ALA A 404 -58.81 4.45 -12.54
N THR A 405 -58.98 3.93 -11.33
CA THR A 405 -59.46 4.73 -10.17
C THR A 405 -58.46 5.80 -9.79
N MET A 406 -57.17 5.47 -9.84
CA MET A 406 -56.12 6.45 -9.57
C MET A 406 -56.11 7.60 -10.58
N LEU A 407 -56.36 7.32 -11.86
CA LEU A 407 -56.50 8.35 -12.91
C LEU A 407 -57.74 9.23 -12.70
N GLU A 408 -58.85 8.67 -12.22
CA GLU A 408 -60.03 9.45 -11.82
C GLU A 408 -59.73 10.40 -10.65
N VAL A 409 -59.02 9.89 -9.64
CA VAL A 409 -58.51 10.70 -8.49
C VAL A 409 -57.65 11.85 -8.97
N LEU A 410 -56.65 11.57 -9.82
CA LEU A 410 -55.77 12.60 -10.38
C LEU A 410 -56.53 13.61 -11.24
N GLY A 411 -57.53 13.16 -12.01
CA GLY A 411 -58.41 14.02 -12.80
C GLY A 411 -59.24 14.98 -11.94
N GLN A 412 -59.83 14.49 -10.83
CA GLN A 412 -60.54 15.32 -9.85
C GLN A 412 -59.62 16.36 -9.18
N LEU A 413 -58.41 15.97 -8.84
CA LEU A 413 -57.43 16.88 -8.23
C LEU A 413 -56.93 17.92 -9.24
N ALA A 414 -56.61 17.52 -10.46
CA ALA A 414 -56.19 18.43 -11.54
C ALA A 414 -57.24 19.47 -11.90
N ALA A 415 -58.55 19.17 -11.75
CA ALA A 415 -59.62 20.13 -11.97
C ALA A 415 -59.69 21.23 -10.88
N ARG A 416 -59.07 21.03 -9.73
CA ARG A 416 -59.18 21.95 -8.55
C ARG A 416 -57.88 22.59 -8.13
N PHE A 417 -56.75 21.98 -8.42
CA PHE A 417 -55.42 22.43 -8.02
C PHE A 417 -54.58 22.85 -9.23
N ASP A 418 -53.76 23.88 -9.08
CA ASP A 418 -52.85 24.34 -10.12
C ASP A 418 -51.73 23.32 -10.41
N HIS A 419 -51.28 22.64 -9.36
CA HIS A 419 -50.26 21.60 -9.44
C HIS A 419 -50.61 20.39 -8.58
N VAL A 420 -50.48 19.21 -9.15
CA VAL A 420 -50.62 17.93 -8.46
C VAL A 420 -49.27 17.21 -8.56
N LEU A 421 -48.59 17.04 -7.43
CA LEU A 421 -47.32 16.32 -7.33
C LEU A 421 -47.59 14.91 -6.83
N ILE A 422 -47.10 13.92 -7.54
CA ILE A 422 -47.35 12.50 -7.26
C ILE A 422 -46.01 11.90 -6.83
N GLU A 423 -45.95 11.35 -5.62
CA GLU A 423 -44.84 10.56 -5.16
C GLU A 423 -45.13 9.08 -5.33
N THR A 424 -44.19 8.37 -5.98
CA THR A 424 -44.23 6.90 -6.10
C THR A 424 -42.94 6.29 -5.63
N ALA A 425 -42.95 5.02 -5.28
CA ALA A 425 -41.73 4.24 -5.09
C ALA A 425 -41.03 4.04 -6.45
N GLN A 426 -39.82 3.49 -6.38
CA GLN A 426 -39.02 3.23 -7.58
C GLN A 426 -39.78 2.33 -8.58
N PRO A 427 -39.66 2.56 -9.91
CA PRO A 427 -40.40 1.82 -10.92
C PRO A 427 -40.14 0.31 -10.88
N THR A 428 -38.97 -0.10 -10.41
CA THR A 428 -38.60 -1.52 -10.23
C THR A 428 -39.37 -2.24 -9.11
N ALA A 429 -39.95 -1.48 -8.17
CA ALA A 429 -40.72 -2.02 -7.05
C ALA A 429 -42.20 -1.68 -7.11
N ALA A 430 -42.58 -0.70 -7.93
CA ALA A 430 -43.93 -0.17 -7.99
C ALA A 430 -44.38 -0.04 -9.46
N VAL A 431 -45.17 -0.97 -9.92
CA VAL A 431 -45.69 -1.01 -11.31
C VAL A 431 -46.56 0.22 -11.63
N GLU A 432 -47.23 0.76 -10.62
CA GLU A 432 -48.05 1.98 -10.75
C GLU A 432 -47.23 3.21 -11.18
N ALA A 433 -45.94 3.27 -10.84
CA ALA A 433 -45.06 4.37 -11.27
C ALA A 433 -44.99 4.43 -12.81
N GLN A 434 -44.84 3.28 -13.47
CA GLN A 434 -44.82 3.17 -14.92
C GLN A 434 -46.22 3.43 -15.53
N ALA A 435 -47.27 2.86 -14.93
CA ALA A 435 -48.62 3.01 -15.41
C ALA A 435 -49.13 4.47 -15.35
N LEU A 436 -48.75 5.22 -14.30
CA LEU A 436 -49.12 6.63 -14.15
C LEU A 436 -48.27 7.55 -15.01
N ALA A 437 -47.02 7.20 -15.28
CA ALA A 437 -46.04 8.07 -15.95
C ALA A 437 -46.48 8.55 -17.33
N ARG A 438 -47.24 7.74 -18.12
CA ARG A 438 -47.77 8.12 -19.42
C ARG A 438 -48.93 9.13 -19.36
N HIS A 439 -49.51 9.36 -18.16
CA HIS A 439 -50.67 10.22 -17.96
C HIS A 439 -50.36 11.52 -17.23
N VAL A 440 -49.11 11.80 -16.97
CA VAL A 440 -48.64 13.04 -16.33
C VAL A 440 -47.95 13.96 -17.34
N ASP A 441 -47.81 15.24 -16.99
CA ASP A 441 -47.16 16.24 -17.83
C ASP A 441 -45.63 16.14 -17.76
N GLY A 442 -45.07 15.47 -16.72
CA GLY A 442 -43.65 15.26 -16.59
C GLY A 442 -43.26 14.31 -15.46
N VAL A 443 -42.22 13.54 -15.71
CA VAL A 443 -41.61 12.61 -14.75
C VAL A 443 -40.26 13.14 -14.32
N ILE A 444 -39.97 13.14 -13.02
CA ILE A 444 -38.71 13.54 -12.45
C ILE A 444 -38.15 12.37 -11.64
N LEU A 445 -36.96 11.91 -12.00
CA LEU A 445 -36.24 10.88 -11.25
C LEU A 445 -35.48 11.49 -10.08
N VAL A 446 -35.74 11.02 -8.88
CA VAL A 446 -35.01 11.45 -7.70
C VAL A 446 -33.93 10.44 -7.38
N ILE A 447 -32.66 10.90 -7.39
CA ILE A 447 -31.47 10.12 -7.19
C ILE A 447 -30.87 10.43 -5.83
N GLU A 448 -30.63 9.44 -5.00
CA GLU A 448 -29.94 9.64 -3.73
C GLU A 448 -28.43 9.41 -3.88
N GLY A 449 -27.64 10.48 -3.71
CA GLY A 449 -26.19 10.48 -3.92
C GLY A 449 -25.45 9.51 -2.98
N GLY A 450 -24.64 8.64 -3.59
CA GLY A 450 -23.85 7.63 -2.89
C GLY A 450 -24.64 6.39 -2.45
N GLN A 451 -25.94 6.31 -2.75
CA GLN A 451 -26.81 5.16 -2.53
C GLN A 451 -27.22 4.52 -3.84
N THR A 452 -27.79 5.31 -4.75
CA THR A 452 -28.28 4.84 -6.05
C THR A 452 -27.13 4.41 -6.96
N ARG A 453 -27.31 3.25 -7.60
CA ARG A 453 -26.38 2.73 -8.62
C ARG A 453 -26.79 3.23 -10.00
N SER A 454 -25.81 3.39 -10.90
CA SER A 454 -26.09 3.76 -12.30
C SER A 454 -27.03 2.76 -13.00
N SER A 455 -26.93 1.47 -12.68
CA SER A 455 -27.83 0.45 -13.22
C SER A 455 -29.30 0.65 -12.83
N GLU A 456 -29.58 1.10 -11.61
CA GLU A 456 -30.95 1.38 -11.13
C GLU A 456 -31.57 2.54 -11.90
N ILE A 457 -30.77 3.59 -12.18
CA ILE A 457 -31.23 4.72 -13.02
C ILE A 457 -31.49 4.29 -14.44
N THR A 458 -30.57 3.51 -15.04
CA THR A 458 -30.74 2.99 -16.41
C THR A 458 -32.01 2.13 -16.51
N THR A 459 -32.24 1.26 -15.52
CA THR A 459 -33.44 0.43 -15.49
C THR A 459 -34.73 1.27 -15.37
N ALA A 460 -34.72 2.27 -14.47
CA ALA A 460 -35.88 3.17 -14.33
C ALA A 460 -36.16 3.96 -15.62
N MET A 461 -35.11 4.48 -16.26
CA MET A 461 -35.24 5.18 -17.55
C MET A 461 -35.86 4.26 -18.62
N HIS A 462 -35.31 3.04 -18.76
CA HIS A 462 -35.80 2.08 -19.73
C HIS A 462 -37.30 1.73 -19.50
N GLN A 463 -37.71 1.58 -18.24
CA GLN A 463 -39.12 1.33 -17.92
C GLN A 463 -40.03 2.50 -18.30
N PHE A 464 -39.59 3.74 -18.15
CA PHE A 464 -40.36 4.92 -18.58
C PHE A 464 -40.35 5.12 -20.09
N GLU A 465 -39.27 4.81 -20.78
CA GLU A 465 -39.16 4.80 -22.23
C GLU A 465 -40.14 3.78 -22.86
N GLN A 466 -40.31 2.60 -22.26
CA GLN A 466 -41.23 1.58 -22.74
C GLN A 466 -42.71 2.05 -22.81
N VAL A 467 -43.08 3.03 -22.01
CA VAL A 467 -44.45 3.58 -21.96
C VAL A 467 -44.54 5.00 -22.53
N ASP A 468 -43.46 5.46 -23.17
CA ASP A 468 -43.37 6.81 -23.77
C ASP A 468 -43.69 7.92 -22.77
N ALA A 469 -43.14 7.78 -21.53
CA ALA A 469 -43.37 8.74 -20.46
C ALA A 469 -42.51 10.00 -20.64
N PRO A 470 -43.04 11.20 -20.38
CA PRO A 470 -42.30 12.46 -20.55
C PRO A 470 -41.29 12.69 -19.40
N VAL A 471 -40.11 12.01 -19.45
CA VAL A 471 -39.06 12.17 -18.47
C VAL A 471 -38.38 13.51 -18.68
N LEU A 472 -38.54 14.44 -17.73
CA LEU A 472 -37.94 15.79 -17.78
C LEU A 472 -36.47 15.81 -17.39
N GLY A 473 -36.09 14.89 -16.52
CA GLY A 473 -34.72 14.81 -15.99
C GLY A 473 -34.66 14.30 -14.56
N SER A 474 -33.56 14.62 -13.87
CA SER A 474 -33.30 14.10 -12.54
C SER A 474 -32.99 15.19 -11.53
N VAL A 475 -33.24 14.88 -10.27
CA VAL A 475 -32.84 15.65 -9.08
C VAL A 475 -31.91 14.79 -8.24
N LEU A 476 -30.68 15.26 -8.02
CA LEU A 476 -29.72 14.60 -7.12
C LEU A 476 -29.88 15.15 -5.72
N ALA A 477 -30.36 14.32 -4.79
CA ALA A 477 -30.40 14.61 -3.36
C ALA A 477 -29.16 14.03 -2.67
N PRO A 478 -28.60 14.71 -1.66
CA PRO A 478 -27.59 14.12 -0.82
C PRO A 478 -28.19 12.95 -0.03
N ARG A 479 -27.35 12.03 0.46
CA ARG A 479 -27.84 10.94 1.30
C ARG A 479 -28.63 11.47 2.49
N LEU A 480 -29.91 11.13 2.55
CA LEU A 480 -30.83 11.61 3.58
C LEU A 480 -30.77 10.72 4.84
N PRO A 481 -31.13 11.26 6.03
CA PRO A 481 -31.31 10.43 7.20
C PRO A 481 -32.48 9.46 6.97
N ALA A 482 -32.36 8.22 7.46
CA ALA A 482 -33.50 7.32 7.45
C ALA A 482 -34.65 7.96 8.21
N PRO A 483 -35.91 7.83 7.74
CA PRO A 483 -37.04 8.27 8.51
C PRO A 483 -36.99 7.58 9.88
N ALA A 484 -37.17 8.36 10.95
CA ALA A 484 -37.22 7.79 12.29
C ALA A 484 -38.30 6.69 12.27
N PRO A 485 -38.02 5.47 12.72
CA PRO A 485 -39.04 4.44 12.80
C PRO A 485 -40.21 5.04 13.57
N GLY A 486 -41.38 5.08 12.97
CA GLY A 486 -42.56 5.67 13.58
C GLY A 486 -42.68 5.15 15.00
N ALA A 487 -42.74 6.05 15.96
CA ALA A 487 -42.92 5.67 17.35
C ALA A 487 -44.10 4.68 17.38
N PRO A 488 -43.91 3.48 17.94
CA PRO A 488 -44.97 2.47 17.98
C PRO A 488 -46.18 3.17 18.56
N ALA A 489 -47.31 3.09 17.85
CA ALA A 489 -48.55 3.68 18.28
C ALA A 489 -48.72 3.39 19.77
N ALA A 490 -48.70 4.44 20.58
CA ALA A 490 -48.79 4.33 22.04
C ALA A 490 -49.86 3.29 22.32
N ARG A 491 -49.45 2.15 22.92
CA ARG A 491 -50.38 1.19 23.45
C ARG A 491 -51.39 2.04 24.23
N ARG A 492 -52.64 2.02 23.83
CA ARG A 492 -53.72 2.56 24.61
C ARG A 492 -53.51 1.99 26.03
N GLU A 493 -52.98 2.81 26.94
CA GLU A 493 -53.10 2.53 28.37
C GLU A 493 -54.60 2.47 28.62
N GLY A 494 -55.08 1.26 28.87
CA GLY A 494 -56.39 1.08 29.46
C GLY A 494 -56.45 1.90 30.75
N PRO A 495 -57.66 2.28 31.21
CA PRO A 495 -57.83 3.10 32.38
C PRO A 495 -57.04 2.50 33.54
N PRO A 496 -56.35 3.32 34.36
CA PRO A 496 -55.48 2.82 35.44
C PRO A 496 -56.28 1.97 36.41
N SER A 497 -55.88 0.70 36.54
CA SER A 497 -56.38 -0.18 37.59
C SER A 497 -56.06 0.44 38.94
N PRO A 498 -57.04 0.47 39.91
CA PRO A 498 -56.83 1.09 41.21
C PRO A 498 -55.68 0.41 41.95
N ARG A 499 -54.74 1.23 42.41
CA ARG A 499 -53.60 0.78 43.25
C ARG A 499 -54.14 0.11 44.50
N PRO A 500 -53.63 -1.07 44.94
CA PRO A 500 -53.93 -1.66 46.22
C PRO A 500 -53.40 -0.73 47.32
N ARG A 501 -54.26 -0.42 48.32
CA ARG A 501 -53.89 0.30 49.54
C ARG A 501 -52.90 -0.52 50.37
N PRO A 502 -51.92 0.07 51.04
CA PRO A 502 -51.03 -0.64 51.95
C PRO A 502 -51.80 -1.08 53.20
N ALA A 503 -51.67 -2.37 53.57
CA ALA A 503 -52.17 -2.91 54.81
C ALA A 503 -51.21 -2.62 55.99
N PRO A 504 -51.69 -2.44 57.21
CA PRO A 504 -50.90 -2.04 58.38
C PRO A 504 -50.15 -3.22 59.02
N ASN A 505 -49.02 -2.91 59.61
CA ASN A 505 -48.11 -3.75 60.37
C ASN A 505 -48.77 -4.60 61.41
N GLY A 506 -48.53 -5.89 61.45
CA GLY A 506 -48.82 -6.79 62.61
C GLY A 506 -47.70 -7.84 62.69
N ARG A 507 -47.14 -7.91 63.88
CA ARG A 507 -46.02 -8.75 64.35
C ARG A 507 -46.38 -10.26 64.50
N PRO A 508 -45.44 -11.13 64.82
CA PRO A 508 -45.29 -12.46 64.27
C PRO A 508 -45.79 -13.60 65.16
N GLN A 509 -46.08 -14.76 64.58
CA GLN A 509 -46.11 -16.01 65.34
C GLN A 509 -45.68 -17.20 64.51
N SER A 510 -44.82 -17.94 65.16
CA SER A 510 -44.24 -19.25 65.04
C SER A 510 -45.10 -20.37 64.42
N GLY A 511 -44.44 -21.29 63.78
CA GLY A 511 -44.97 -22.64 63.54
C GLY A 511 -44.35 -23.31 62.29
N ALA A 512 -43.38 -24.16 62.53
CA ALA A 512 -42.90 -25.21 61.58
C ALA A 512 -43.93 -26.39 61.61
N PRO A 513 -43.76 -27.53 60.88
CA PRO A 513 -42.80 -27.88 59.84
C PRO A 513 -43.44 -28.74 58.71
N ASN A 514 -42.55 -29.23 57.84
CA ASN A 514 -42.56 -30.50 57.06
C ASN A 514 -42.74 -30.37 55.55
N ILE A 515 -41.80 -30.87 54.90
CA ILE A 515 -41.30 -32.17 54.42
C ILE A 515 -41.25 -32.22 52.89
N GLU A 516 -40.06 -32.52 52.44
CA GLU A 516 -39.63 -33.42 51.36
C GLU A 516 -39.82 -32.94 49.89
N THR A 517 -38.89 -33.09 48.99
CA THR A 517 -37.96 -34.14 48.71
C THR A 517 -36.96 -33.67 47.62
N THR A 518 -35.66 -33.72 47.89
CA THR A 518 -34.60 -34.49 47.25
C THR A 518 -34.46 -34.39 45.72
N MET A 519 -33.29 -34.02 45.16
CA MET A 519 -32.08 -34.82 44.92
C MET A 519 -30.96 -33.96 44.36
N ILE A 520 -29.84 -33.83 44.99
CA ILE A 520 -28.53 -34.55 44.90
C ILE A 520 -27.72 -34.17 43.63
N LEU A 521 -26.70 -33.29 43.78
CA LEU A 521 -25.23 -33.40 44.00
C LEU A 521 -24.42 -34.16 42.93
N PRO A 522 -23.07 -33.99 42.76
CA PRO A 522 -22.08 -33.44 43.69
C PRO A 522 -20.93 -32.60 43.10
N ARG A 523 -20.24 -31.95 44.00
CA ARG A 523 -18.86 -31.47 43.99
C ARG A 523 -17.89 -32.60 44.39
N PRO A 524 -16.55 -32.50 44.14
CA PRO A 524 -15.60 -32.41 45.22
C PRO A 524 -14.55 -31.31 45.04
N ALA A 525 -14.19 -30.54 46.02
CA ALA A 525 -13.29 -30.67 47.17
C ALA A 525 -11.83 -30.88 46.76
N ALA A 526 -10.78 -30.29 47.25
CA ALA A 526 -10.35 -29.53 48.42
C ALA A 526 -8.83 -29.71 48.50
N GLY A 527 -8.15 -28.85 49.17
CA GLY A 527 -6.74 -29.01 49.61
C GLY A 527 -6.05 -27.65 49.62
N THR A 528 -6.13 -26.94 50.60
CA THR A 528 -5.53 -26.67 51.91
C THR A 528 -4.26 -25.86 51.85
N ARG A 529 -4.33 -24.66 52.52
CA ARG A 529 -3.41 -24.03 53.51
C ARG A 529 -2.01 -23.62 53.03
N GLU A 530 -1.44 -22.48 53.31
CA GLU A 530 -1.29 -21.78 54.59
C GLU A 530 -0.88 -20.32 54.39
N ALA A 531 -1.45 -19.46 55.20
CA ALA A 531 -0.91 -18.40 56.05
C ALA A 531 -0.06 -17.28 55.44
N GLY A 532 -0.58 -16.02 55.62
CA GLY A 532 0.14 -14.78 55.55
C GLY A 532 1.07 -14.54 56.75
N PRO A 533 1.58 -13.36 57.01
CA PRO A 533 0.92 -12.04 56.98
C PRO A 533 1.79 -10.82 56.54
N ALA A 534 1.11 -9.70 56.38
CA ALA A 534 1.42 -8.34 56.86
C ALA A 534 2.29 -7.38 56.03
N SER A 535 1.67 -6.23 55.80
CA SER A 535 2.16 -4.86 55.97
C SER A 535 2.79 -4.13 54.81
N ALA A 536 2.03 -3.14 54.35
CA ALA A 536 2.46 -1.91 53.70
C ALA A 536 3.49 -1.11 54.56
N PRO A 537 4.14 -0.04 54.09
CA PRO A 537 3.52 1.10 53.42
C PRO A 537 4.37 1.79 52.31
N ARG A 538 3.68 2.70 51.61
CA ARG A 538 4.23 3.75 50.77
C ARG A 538 5.09 4.74 51.56
N PRO A 539 6.09 5.41 50.95
CA PRO A 539 6.20 6.86 51.10
C PRO A 539 6.42 7.62 49.80
N THR A 540 5.62 8.63 49.59
CA THR A 540 5.83 10.08 49.47
C THR A 540 7.14 10.58 48.87
N ALA A 541 6.97 11.45 47.87
CA ALA A 541 7.96 12.34 47.29
C ALA A 541 8.52 13.34 48.33
N PRO A 542 9.69 13.90 48.08
CA PRO A 542 9.90 15.28 48.43
C PRO A 542 10.41 16.19 47.32
N THR A 543 9.95 17.38 47.48
CA THR A 543 10.15 18.70 46.92
C THR A 543 11.62 19.15 46.84
N ALA A 544 11.89 19.95 45.80
CA ALA A 544 12.73 21.14 45.66
C ALA A 544 13.90 21.42 46.60
N GLY A 545 15.03 21.79 46.02
CA GLY A 545 16.17 22.41 46.65
C GLY A 545 17.18 22.93 45.62
N SER A 546 17.06 24.22 45.31
CA SER A 546 18.07 25.26 45.13
C SER A 546 19.43 24.98 44.43
N ALA A 547 19.70 25.82 43.45
CA ALA A 547 20.98 26.12 42.84
C ALA A 547 22.06 26.62 43.86
N PRO A 548 23.35 26.63 43.46
CA PRO A 548 23.94 27.91 43.10
C PRO A 548 24.86 27.93 41.87
N THR A 549 24.71 29.04 41.18
CA THR A 549 25.63 29.87 40.40
C THR A 549 27.11 29.50 40.35
N GLY A 550 27.65 29.46 39.14
CA GLY A 550 29.06 29.54 38.82
C GLY A 550 29.26 30.04 37.40
N HIS A 551 29.49 31.33 37.28
CA HIS A 551 29.97 32.02 36.08
C HIS A 551 31.27 31.40 35.57
N VAL A 552 31.48 31.27 34.25
CA VAL A 552 32.67 31.74 33.53
C VAL A 552 32.37 31.73 32.01
N THR A 553 32.25 32.91 31.47
CA THR A 553 32.74 33.50 30.21
C THR A 553 32.83 32.67 28.93
N ALA A 554 32.14 33.17 27.91
CA ALA A 554 32.44 33.02 26.49
C ALA A 554 33.72 33.78 26.08
N PRO A 555 34.30 33.48 24.90
CA PRO A 555 34.28 34.40 23.78
C PRO A 555 33.90 33.67 22.48
N VAL A 556 32.99 34.20 21.68
CA VAL A 556 32.98 35.19 20.59
C VAL A 556 34.04 34.97 19.50
N ALA A 557 33.54 34.99 18.26
CA ALA A 557 34.13 35.20 16.94
C ALA A 557 34.73 33.94 16.27
N GLY A 558 34.47 33.67 15.01
CA GLY A 558 34.31 34.47 13.85
C GLY A 558 34.03 33.61 12.64
N LYS A 559 33.11 34.10 11.80
CA LYS A 559 33.06 33.74 10.39
C LYS A 559 34.35 34.22 9.69
N PRO A 560 34.77 33.55 8.63
CA PRO A 560 34.92 34.27 7.40
C PRO A 560 34.30 33.54 6.19
N THR A 561 33.50 34.27 5.49
CA THR A 561 33.31 34.29 4.03
C THR A 561 34.66 34.22 3.29
N ASN A 562 34.74 33.35 2.28
CA ASN A 562 35.41 33.67 1.05
C ASN A 562 35.01 32.69 -0.07
N GLN A 563 34.30 33.25 -1.05
CA GLN A 563 34.39 32.79 -2.43
C GLN A 563 35.68 33.36 -3.04
N PRO A 564 36.24 32.73 -4.07
CA PRO A 564 36.49 33.45 -5.27
C PRO A 564 35.92 32.79 -6.54
N LYS A 565 35.42 33.68 -7.36
CA LYS A 565 35.15 33.54 -8.80
C LYS A 565 36.45 33.25 -9.58
N ALA A 566 36.34 32.45 -10.62
CA ALA A 566 36.98 32.55 -11.92
C ALA A 566 36.34 31.47 -12.79
N GLY A 567 35.67 31.70 -13.88
CA GLY A 567 36.03 32.52 -15.01
C GLY A 567 36.69 31.59 -16.06
N GLY A 568 35.89 30.92 -16.91
CA GLY A 568 36.39 30.11 -18.01
C GLY A 568 35.34 30.09 -19.13
N VAL A 569 35.40 31.09 -19.95
CA VAL A 569 34.70 31.26 -21.23
C VAL A 569 35.22 30.19 -22.20
N TYR A 570 34.35 29.35 -22.75
CA TYR A 570 34.62 28.68 -24.02
C TYR A 570 33.57 29.05 -25.03
N ARG A 571 34.10 29.66 -26.07
CA ARG A 571 33.57 30.28 -27.24
C ARG A 571 32.91 29.25 -28.16
N SER A 572 31.70 29.53 -28.56
CA SER A 572 31.02 28.92 -29.70
C SER A 572 31.74 29.23 -31.00
N VAL A 573 32.00 28.22 -31.79
CA VAL A 573 32.26 28.38 -33.24
C VAL A 573 30.99 27.91 -33.95
N ARG A 574 30.32 28.86 -34.59
CA ARG A 574 29.36 28.62 -35.67
C ARG A 574 30.14 28.15 -36.89
N ASP A 575 29.66 27.12 -37.53
CA ASP A 575 29.82 26.95 -38.95
C ASP A 575 28.46 26.65 -39.60
N THR A 576 28.18 27.52 -40.53
CA THR A 576 27.11 27.52 -41.50
C THR A 576 27.41 26.47 -42.55
N ASP A 577 26.47 25.53 -42.82
CA ASP A 577 26.03 25.29 -44.20
C ASP A 577 24.79 24.40 -44.21
N GLY A 578 23.80 24.90 -44.90
CA GLY A 578 22.54 24.22 -45.13
C GLY A 578 22.65 23.08 -46.15
N ARG A 579 21.84 22.07 -45.90
CA ARG A 579 21.16 21.25 -46.91
C ARG A 579 20.25 20.23 -46.25
N GLU A 580 18.95 20.44 -46.36
CA GLU A 580 18.01 19.28 -46.44
C GLU A 580 18.35 18.46 -47.71
N PRO A 581 18.15 17.14 -47.67
CA PRO A 581 16.95 16.66 -48.30
C PRO A 581 16.41 15.30 -47.77
N GLY A 582 15.15 15.11 -48.05
CA GLY A 582 14.68 13.82 -48.56
C GLY A 582 13.91 12.91 -47.63
N ARG A 583 12.59 13.08 -47.68
CA ARG A 583 11.62 12.00 -47.45
C ARG A 583 12.00 10.72 -48.18
N TYR A 584 12.04 9.60 -47.49
CA TYR A 584 11.81 8.31 -48.10
C TYR A 584 10.66 7.60 -47.41
N SER A 585 9.57 7.53 -48.15
CA SER A 585 8.50 6.55 -48.01
C SER A 585 9.01 5.24 -48.56
N MET A 586 8.85 4.13 -47.82
CA MET A 586 8.80 2.79 -48.41
C MET A 586 7.69 1.96 -47.75
N SER A 587 6.75 1.75 -48.51
CA SER A 587 5.71 0.80 -48.76
C SER A 587 5.84 -0.55 -48.05
N ARG A 588 4.65 -0.99 -47.58
CA ARG A 588 4.24 -2.39 -47.46
C ARG A 588 4.53 -3.16 -48.76
N ASP A 589 4.98 -4.38 -48.60
CA ASP A 589 4.34 -5.59 -49.14
C ASP A 589 5.20 -6.82 -48.95
N ALA A 590 4.54 -7.90 -48.56
CA ALA A 590 4.76 -9.30 -48.88
C ALA A 590 5.98 -10.03 -48.27
N PHE A 591 5.71 -10.96 -47.39
CA PHE A 591 5.96 -12.37 -47.64
C PHE A 591 5.10 -13.24 -46.71
N GLU A 592 4.10 -13.87 -47.33
CA GLU A 592 3.46 -15.12 -46.93
C GLU A 592 4.41 -16.29 -47.13
N ASP A 593 4.17 -17.34 -46.36
CA ASP A 593 4.39 -18.75 -46.60
C ASP A 593 5.66 -19.45 -46.10
N ARG A 594 5.31 -20.50 -45.39
CA ARG A 594 5.94 -21.86 -45.19
C ARG A 594 6.74 -22.02 -43.90
N GLU A 595 6.33 -22.82 -43.07
CA GLU A 595 5.95 -24.18 -42.64
C GLU A 595 5.57 -24.20 -41.17
#